data_8f3e33563cd7de192675e2c52aac37ea
#
_entry.id   8f3e33563cd7de192675e2c52aac37ea
#
_cell.length_a   1.000
_cell.length_b   1.000
_cell.length_c   1.000
_cell.angle_alpha   90.00
_cell.angle_beta   90.00
_cell.angle_gamma   90.00
#
_symmetry.space_group_name_H-M   'P 1'
#
loop_
_entity.id
_entity.type
_entity.pdbx_description
1 polymer ?
#
loop_
_entity_poly.entity_id
_entity_poly.type
_entity_poly.pdbx_seq_one_letter_code
_entity_poly.pdbx_strand_id
1 'polypeptide(L)'
;MGSEMCIRDSVYSTDYNVYHFDAYFNTVYSAVNGVARSGLNSGVYGYYALILAPILKLIGGGINTFIILMAALSAFSYMAAAYVIIELVSNNAVRIMAVTALIVVNCSLHTGVYFQLVPHRTLFAGIILAYLFFGVKRKYCYKPVYIIINVCLLMISVIWNFETGIVYTIAVAAYYIIDNVKKYNFKQAGLYTNTLIVVLALIGTIAGAWVITGIINVLMGGSFISIKQFIFPLMNSDYFDYLRYEYQKGIVAWLITAFFGLFFIGNVFFNSNLNTGDKNIDDSRYDAFMAVVAVMALGQMTYYINRTAYGNLTIVHFTTVIMIAVFADYCIKNYQKSKAG
;
A
#
# COMPACT_ATOMS: atom_id res chain seq x y z
N MET A 1 13.28 -16.44 -28.78
CA MET A 1 11.88 -16.94 -28.92
C MET A 1 11.68 -18.36 -28.37
N GLY A 2 12.53 -19.35 -28.59
CA GLY A 2 12.32 -20.73 -28.12
C GLY A 2 12.46 -20.92 -26.60
N SER A 3 13.36 -20.20 -25.93
CA SER A 3 13.58 -20.32 -24.47
C SER A 3 12.47 -19.67 -23.64
N GLU A 4 11.86 -18.61 -24.13
CA GLU A 4 10.76 -17.93 -23.44
C GLU A 4 9.47 -18.76 -23.47
N MET A 5 9.20 -19.47 -24.56
CA MET A 5 8.07 -20.40 -24.64
C MET A 5 8.21 -21.59 -23.66
N CYS A 6 9.41 -22.17 -23.53
CA CYS A 6 9.64 -23.25 -22.58
C CYS A 6 9.48 -22.84 -21.11
N ILE A 7 9.89 -21.63 -20.76
CA ILE A 7 9.67 -21.06 -19.42
C ILE A 7 8.17 -20.84 -19.15
N ARG A 8 7.47 -20.37 -20.18
CA ARG A 8 6.03 -20.13 -20.17
C ARG A 8 5.22 -21.37 -19.87
N ASP A 9 5.52 -22.47 -20.57
CA ASP A 9 4.75 -23.71 -20.50
C ASP A 9 5.06 -24.52 -19.23
N SER A 10 6.24 -24.35 -18.65
CA SER A 10 6.67 -25.11 -17.46
C SER A 10 6.20 -24.56 -16.12
N VAL A 11 5.89 -23.25 -16.04
CA VAL A 11 5.58 -22.56 -14.77
C VAL A 11 4.11 -22.19 -14.64
N TYR A 12 3.37 -22.03 -15.75
CA TYR A 12 1.98 -21.55 -15.72
C TYR A 12 1.11 -22.23 -16.77
N SER A 13 0.12 -22.96 -16.32
CA SER A 13 -0.86 -23.66 -17.17
C SER A 13 -2.09 -22.80 -17.54
N THR A 14 -2.12 -21.50 -17.26
CA THR A 14 -3.28 -20.66 -17.54
C THR A 14 -2.92 -19.41 -18.36
N ASP A 15 -3.61 -19.19 -19.46
CA ASP A 15 -3.39 -18.13 -20.45
C ASP A 15 -3.39 -16.70 -19.88
N TYR A 16 -4.03 -16.49 -18.75
CA TYR A 16 -4.19 -15.17 -18.14
C TYR A 16 -2.92 -14.59 -17.50
N ASN A 17 -2.02 -15.45 -17.00
CA ASN A 17 -0.82 -15.04 -16.27
C ASN A 17 0.36 -14.71 -17.18
N VAL A 18 0.35 -15.18 -18.39
CA VAL A 18 1.47 -15.13 -19.31
C VAL A 18 1.89 -13.69 -19.66
N TYR A 19 0.95 -12.86 -20.05
CA TYR A 19 1.27 -11.48 -20.51
C TYR A 19 1.84 -10.60 -19.40
N HIS A 20 1.37 -10.79 -18.18
CA HIS A 20 1.73 -9.92 -17.07
C HIS A 20 2.99 -10.38 -16.34
N PHE A 21 3.19 -11.69 -16.23
CA PHE A 21 4.39 -12.23 -15.60
C PHE A 21 5.65 -11.89 -16.40
N ASP A 22 5.64 -12.11 -17.71
CA ASP A 22 6.78 -11.84 -18.57
C ASP A 22 7.17 -10.37 -18.52
N ALA A 23 6.20 -9.46 -18.66
CA ALA A 23 6.46 -8.03 -18.57
C ALA A 23 7.03 -7.61 -17.21
N TYR A 24 6.56 -8.22 -16.14
CA TYR A 24 7.01 -7.93 -14.78
C TYR A 24 8.40 -8.51 -14.50
N PHE A 25 8.63 -9.78 -14.83
CA PHE A 25 9.91 -10.47 -14.62
C PHE A 25 11.01 -9.94 -15.54
N ASN A 26 10.74 -9.74 -16.83
CA ASN A 26 11.73 -9.25 -17.80
C ASN A 26 12.30 -7.89 -17.42
N THR A 27 11.48 -7.03 -16.80
CA THR A 27 11.96 -5.75 -16.26
C THR A 27 13.02 -5.96 -15.18
N VAL A 28 12.81 -6.91 -14.27
CA VAL A 28 13.77 -7.22 -13.19
C VAL A 28 14.98 -7.94 -13.76
N TYR A 29 14.79 -8.91 -14.66
CA TYR A 29 15.87 -9.67 -15.29
C TYR A 29 16.79 -8.76 -16.11
N SER A 30 16.25 -7.80 -16.83
CA SER A 30 17.02 -6.78 -17.54
C SER A 30 17.88 -5.96 -16.58
N ALA A 31 17.32 -5.53 -15.46
CA ALA A 31 18.05 -4.79 -14.44
C ALA A 31 19.15 -5.63 -13.76
N VAL A 32 18.92 -6.93 -13.53
CA VAL A 32 19.93 -7.88 -13.02
C VAL A 32 21.13 -7.95 -13.98
N ASN A 33 20.88 -7.91 -15.29
CA ASN A 33 21.91 -7.94 -16.34
C ASN A 33 22.51 -6.54 -16.64
N GLY A 34 22.21 -5.54 -15.82
CA GLY A 34 22.81 -4.22 -15.93
C GLY A 34 22.21 -3.31 -17.03
N VAL A 35 21.04 -3.70 -17.55
CA VAL A 35 20.34 -2.85 -18.53
C VAL A 35 19.65 -1.71 -17.80
N ALA A 36 20.14 -0.50 -18.02
CA ALA A 36 19.55 0.71 -17.50
C ALA A 36 18.13 0.92 -18.04
N ARG A 37 17.25 1.49 -17.24
CA ARG A 37 15.92 1.87 -17.68
C ARG A 37 15.98 3.11 -18.57
N SER A 38 16.20 2.91 -19.84
CA SER A 38 15.91 3.90 -20.87
C SER A 38 14.43 3.80 -21.27
N GLY A 39 13.84 4.88 -21.76
CA GLY A 39 12.41 5.13 -21.96
C GLY A 39 11.48 4.04 -22.53
N LEU A 40 12.02 2.93 -23.03
CA LEU A 40 11.23 1.77 -23.47
C LEU A 40 10.74 0.87 -22.35
N ASN A 41 11.37 0.94 -21.17
CA ASN A 41 11.07 0.08 -20.00
C ASN A 41 10.68 0.87 -18.76
N SER A 42 10.33 2.13 -18.88
CA SER A 42 9.65 2.88 -17.81
C SER A 42 8.31 2.19 -17.59
N GLY A 43 8.35 1.11 -16.82
CA GLY A 43 7.22 0.20 -16.74
C GLY A 43 6.03 0.89 -16.10
N VAL A 44 4.87 0.61 -16.63
CA VAL A 44 3.54 0.84 -16.05
C VAL A 44 3.51 0.49 -14.55
N TYR A 45 4.46 -0.32 -14.08
CA TYR A 45 4.54 -0.83 -12.71
C TYR A 45 5.55 -0.09 -11.81
N GLY A 46 6.21 0.97 -12.24
CA GLY A 46 7.20 1.70 -11.43
C GLY A 46 8.64 1.17 -11.55
N TYR A 47 9.47 1.50 -10.57
CA TYR A 47 10.91 1.22 -10.59
C TYR A 47 11.35 0.09 -9.64
N TYR A 48 10.42 -0.79 -9.25
CA TYR A 48 10.66 -1.95 -8.37
C TYR A 48 11.85 -2.81 -8.79
N ALA A 49 12.14 -2.88 -10.07
CA ALA A 49 13.27 -3.62 -10.61
C ALA A 49 14.62 -3.12 -10.09
N LEU A 50 14.75 -1.81 -9.81
CA LEU A 50 15.96 -1.23 -9.24
C LEU A 50 16.19 -1.70 -7.79
N ILE A 51 15.13 -2.05 -7.08
CA ILE A 51 15.18 -2.58 -5.72
C ILE A 51 15.42 -4.10 -5.74
N LEU A 52 14.75 -4.82 -6.62
CA LEU A 52 14.84 -6.29 -6.68
C LEU A 52 16.12 -6.78 -7.34
N ALA A 53 16.65 -6.07 -8.33
CA ALA A 53 17.81 -6.52 -9.09
C ALA A 53 19.06 -6.76 -8.21
N PRO A 54 19.47 -5.86 -7.30
CA PRO A 54 20.61 -6.14 -6.43
C PRO A 54 20.39 -7.34 -5.51
N ILE A 55 19.17 -7.54 -5.01
CA ILE A 55 18.81 -8.68 -4.16
C ILE A 55 18.93 -9.98 -4.98
N LEU A 56 18.32 -10.02 -6.16
CA LEU A 56 18.38 -11.20 -7.03
C LEU A 56 19.79 -11.50 -7.53
N LYS A 57 20.60 -10.46 -7.78
CA LYS A 57 22.00 -10.65 -8.17
C LYS A 57 22.82 -11.33 -7.07
N LEU A 58 22.50 -11.07 -5.80
CA LEU A 58 23.16 -11.69 -4.64
C LEU A 58 22.71 -13.15 -4.42
N ILE A 59 21.43 -13.48 -4.67
CA ILE A 59 20.85 -14.77 -4.34
C ILE A 59 20.67 -15.69 -5.55
N GLY A 60 21.19 -15.30 -6.73
CA GLY A 60 21.24 -16.15 -7.93
C GLY A 60 20.09 -15.94 -8.90
N GLY A 61 19.87 -14.75 -9.34
CA GLY A 61 19.07 -14.13 -10.44
C GLY A 61 18.08 -14.89 -11.32
N GLY A 62 17.77 -16.16 -11.03
CA GLY A 62 16.89 -16.98 -11.85
C GLY A 62 15.39 -16.77 -11.55
N ILE A 63 14.55 -17.27 -12.45
CA ILE A 63 13.09 -17.19 -12.35
C ILE A 63 12.54 -17.79 -11.05
N ASN A 64 13.06 -18.96 -10.65
CA ASN A 64 12.62 -19.64 -9.42
C ASN A 64 12.95 -18.80 -8.18
N THR A 65 14.14 -18.21 -8.13
CA THR A 65 14.55 -17.31 -7.05
C THR A 65 13.65 -16.08 -6.99
N PHE A 66 13.30 -15.51 -8.15
CA PHE A 66 12.36 -14.40 -8.24
C PHE A 66 10.99 -14.78 -7.69
N ILE A 67 10.43 -15.94 -8.08
CA ILE A 67 9.13 -16.42 -7.60
C ILE A 67 9.15 -16.60 -6.07
N ILE A 68 10.19 -17.21 -5.53
CA ILE A 68 10.35 -17.42 -4.08
C ILE A 68 10.43 -16.08 -3.36
N LEU A 69 11.21 -15.13 -3.89
CA LEU A 69 11.31 -13.78 -3.32
C LEU A 69 9.95 -13.06 -3.31
N MET A 70 9.22 -13.11 -4.41
CA MET A 70 7.89 -12.48 -4.49
C MET A 70 6.87 -13.15 -3.57
N ALA A 71 6.93 -14.47 -3.43
CA ALA A 71 6.10 -15.21 -2.46
C ALA A 71 6.44 -14.82 -1.01
N ALA A 72 7.72 -14.68 -0.68
CA ALA A 72 8.17 -14.22 0.64
C ALA A 72 7.70 -12.78 0.93
N LEU A 73 7.80 -11.88 -0.03
CA LEU A 73 7.30 -10.50 0.09
C LEU A 73 5.77 -10.47 0.25
N SER A 74 5.05 -11.34 -0.45
CA SER A 74 3.60 -11.51 -0.27
C SER A 74 3.27 -11.95 1.15
N ALA A 75 3.91 -13.01 1.63
CA ALA A 75 3.72 -13.50 3.01
C ALA A 75 4.02 -12.41 4.04
N PHE A 76 5.09 -11.65 3.85
CA PHE A 76 5.45 -10.53 4.73
C PHE A 76 4.38 -9.42 4.73
N SER A 77 3.82 -9.10 3.57
CA SER A 77 2.72 -8.15 3.43
C SER A 77 1.50 -8.56 4.25
N TYR A 78 1.10 -9.85 4.17
CA TYR A 78 -0.01 -10.40 4.96
C TYR A 78 0.29 -10.42 6.45
N MET A 79 1.50 -10.81 6.85
CA MET A 79 1.90 -10.80 8.26
C MET A 79 1.86 -9.39 8.85
N ALA A 80 2.29 -8.38 8.10
CA ALA A 80 2.24 -6.99 8.53
C ALA A 80 0.79 -6.49 8.71
N ALA A 81 -0.11 -6.80 7.77
CA ALA A 81 -1.53 -6.47 7.89
C ALA A 81 -2.21 -7.24 9.05
N ALA A 82 -1.90 -8.53 9.21
CA ALA A 82 -2.40 -9.35 10.31
C ALA A 82 -1.95 -8.81 11.68
N TYR A 83 -0.69 -8.36 11.79
CA TYR A 83 -0.19 -7.70 12.99
C TYR A 83 -1.06 -6.50 13.38
N VAL A 84 -1.40 -5.65 12.43
CA VAL A 84 -2.27 -4.49 12.67
C VAL A 84 -3.64 -4.93 13.20
N ILE A 85 -4.26 -5.95 12.59
CA ILE A 85 -5.56 -6.48 13.03
C ILE A 85 -5.46 -7.07 14.44
N ILE A 86 -4.46 -7.90 14.71
CA ILE A 86 -4.26 -8.57 16.01
C ILE A 86 -4.14 -7.54 17.13
N GLU A 87 -3.49 -6.44 16.87
CA GLU A 87 -3.26 -5.39 17.85
C GLU A 87 -4.45 -4.43 18.03
N LEU A 88 -5.20 -4.16 16.95
CA LEU A 88 -6.34 -3.24 16.98
C LEU A 88 -7.62 -3.88 17.50
N VAL A 89 -7.86 -5.15 17.15
CA VAL A 89 -9.10 -5.87 17.43
C VAL A 89 -8.97 -6.64 18.72
N SER A 90 -9.82 -6.36 19.69
CA SER A 90 -9.78 -7.02 21.00
C SER A 90 -10.57 -8.33 21.05
N ASN A 91 -11.66 -8.42 20.29
CA ASN A 91 -12.49 -9.63 20.23
C ASN A 91 -11.81 -10.73 19.43
N ASN A 92 -11.52 -11.86 20.06
CA ASN A 92 -10.78 -12.96 19.44
C ASN A 92 -11.51 -13.56 18.23
N ALA A 93 -12.83 -13.66 18.24
CA ALA A 93 -13.57 -14.20 17.10
C ALA A 93 -13.47 -13.26 15.89
N VAL A 94 -13.63 -11.96 16.08
CA VAL A 94 -13.45 -10.94 15.02
C VAL A 94 -12.01 -10.96 14.49
N ARG A 95 -11.04 -11.08 15.39
CA ARG A 95 -9.61 -11.16 15.04
C ARG A 95 -9.31 -12.35 14.13
N ILE A 96 -9.77 -13.54 14.51
CA ILE A 96 -9.59 -14.77 13.72
C ILE A 96 -10.29 -14.63 12.37
N MET A 97 -11.54 -14.19 12.34
CA MET A 97 -12.28 -14.00 11.08
C MET A 97 -11.59 -13.00 10.16
N ALA A 98 -11.10 -11.89 10.68
CA ALA A 98 -10.44 -10.86 9.88
C ALA A 98 -9.08 -11.35 9.30
N VAL A 99 -8.26 -12.03 10.11
CA VAL A 99 -6.99 -12.62 9.63
C VAL A 99 -7.26 -13.72 8.61
N THR A 100 -8.29 -14.54 8.82
CA THR A 100 -8.71 -15.54 7.82
C THR A 100 -9.17 -14.88 6.53
N ALA A 101 -9.97 -13.81 6.62
CA ALA A 101 -10.44 -13.07 5.46
C ALA A 101 -9.30 -12.46 4.64
N LEU A 102 -8.23 -11.97 5.28
CA LEU A 102 -7.05 -11.49 4.56
C LEU A 102 -6.47 -12.54 3.61
N ILE A 103 -6.44 -13.80 4.03
CA ILE A 103 -5.83 -14.89 3.27
C ILE A 103 -6.83 -15.46 2.26
N VAL A 104 -8.02 -15.85 2.74
CA VAL A 104 -9.01 -16.59 1.93
C VAL A 104 -9.53 -15.74 0.78
N VAL A 105 -9.89 -14.49 1.02
CA VAL A 105 -10.43 -13.62 -0.05
C VAL A 105 -9.40 -13.41 -1.15
N ASN A 106 -8.14 -13.23 -0.79
CA ASN A 106 -7.09 -13.05 -1.80
C ASN A 106 -6.85 -14.34 -2.60
N CYS A 107 -6.83 -15.49 -1.94
CA CYS A 107 -6.70 -16.78 -2.63
C CYS A 107 -7.90 -17.07 -3.55
N SER A 108 -9.10 -16.57 -3.21
CA SER A 108 -10.29 -16.74 -4.04
C SER A 108 -10.40 -15.75 -5.19
N LEU A 109 -9.78 -14.57 -5.08
CA LEU A 109 -9.77 -13.55 -6.12
C LEU A 109 -8.77 -13.83 -7.24
N HIS A 110 -7.74 -14.63 -6.97
CA HIS A 110 -6.65 -14.94 -7.91
C HIS A 110 -6.43 -16.42 -8.04
N THR A 111 -6.62 -16.90 -9.26
CA THR A 111 -6.34 -18.29 -9.65
C THR A 111 -4.87 -18.55 -9.96
N GLY A 112 -3.99 -17.61 -9.67
CA GLY A 112 -2.57 -17.73 -9.98
C GLY A 112 -1.71 -16.66 -9.37
N VAL A 113 -0.43 -16.70 -9.66
CA VAL A 113 0.58 -15.80 -9.10
C VAL A 113 0.58 -14.46 -9.85
N TYR A 114 -0.29 -13.56 -9.42
CA TYR A 114 -0.42 -12.24 -10.03
C TYR A 114 0.41 -11.21 -9.27
N PHE A 115 1.73 -11.28 -9.41
CA PHE A 115 2.70 -10.47 -8.66
C PHE A 115 2.52 -8.97 -8.78
N GLN A 116 1.92 -8.47 -9.85
CA GLN A 116 1.62 -7.05 -10.03
C GLN A 116 0.56 -6.52 -9.06
N LEU A 117 -0.24 -7.38 -8.45
CA LEU A 117 -1.18 -6.98 -7.41
C LEU A 117 -0.60 -7.31 -6.03
N VAL A 118 -0.25 -8.56 -5.81
CA VAL A 118 0.33 -9.05 -4.54
C VAL A 118 1.68 -9.70 -4.85
N PRO A 119 2.78 -9.23 -4.32
CA PRO A 119 2.95 -8.17 -3.31
C PRO A 119 3.07 -6.76 -3.89
N HIS A 120 3.13 -6.58 -5.20
CA HIS A 120 3.56 -5.32 -5.80
C HIS A 120 2.80 -4.10 -5.30
N ARG A 121 1.46 -4.18 -5.17
CA ARG A 121 0.61 -3.08 -4.71
C ARG A 121 0.18 -3.17 -3.25
N THR A 122 0.49 -4.27 -2.56
CA THR A 122 0.05 -4.49 -1.17
C THR A 122 1.19 -4.48 -0.16
N LEU A 123 2.43 -4.74 -0.60
CA LEU A 123 3.59 -4.87 0.28
C LEU A 123 3.75 -3.65 1.19
N PHE A 124 3.85 -2.48 0.60
CA PHE A 124 4.07 -1.25 1.36
C PHE A 124 2.82 -0.78 2.11
N ALA A 125 1.60 -1.15 1.68
CA ALA A 125 0.41 -0.91 2.48
C ALA A 125 0.52 -1.61 3.84
N GLY A 126 0.83 -2.91 3.85
CA GLY A 126 1.02 -3.67 5.08
C GLY A 126 2.16 -3.13 5.95
N ILE A 127 3.33 -2.92 5.36
CA ILE A 127 4.54 -2.45 6.09
C ILE A 127 4.32 -1.07 6.71
N ILE A 128 3.81 -0.11 5.94
CA ILE A 128 3.62 1.27 6.39
C ILE A 128 2.55 1.32 7.48
N LEU A 129 1.44 0.58 7.33
CA LEU A 129 0.42 0.51 8.37
C LEU A 129 0.97 -0.12 9.65
N ALA A 130 1.69 -1.24 9.54
CA ALA A 130 2.29 -1.89 10.71
C ALA A 130 3.33 -0.99 11.40
N TYR A 131 4.20 -0.33 10.63
CA TYR A 131 5.19 0.59 11.15
C TYR A 131 4.56 1.81 11.82
N LEU A 132 3.58 2.45 11.16
CA LEU A 132 2.88 3.60 11.72
C LEU A 132 2.13 3.22 13.00
N PHE A 133 1.43 2.08 12.99
CA PHE A 133 0.72 1.59 14.17
C PHE A 133 1.67 1.31 15.34
N PHE A 134 2.81 0.69 15.07
CA PHE A 134 3.86 0.50 16.08
C PHE A 134 4.31 1.83 16.69
N GLY A 135 4.51 2.85 15.87
CA GLY A 135 4.86 4.20 16.32
C GLY A 135 3.77 4.86 17.17
N VAL A 136 2.50 4.69 16.78
CA VAL A 136 1.34 5.16 17.55
C VAL A 136 1.31 4.49 18.92
N LYS A 137 1.36 3.16 18.95
CA LYS A 137 1.32 2.35 20.19
C LYS A 137 2.49 2.67 21.13
N ARG A 138 3.70 2.86 20.61
CA ARG A 138 4.91 3.15 21.38
C ARG A 138 5.15 4.65 21.61
N LYS A 139 4.28 5.52 21.09
CA LYS A 139 4.43 6.98 21.16
C LYS A 139 5.72 7.49 20.49
N TYR A 140 6.17 6.83 19.41
CA TYR A 140 7.41 7.14 18.71
C TYR A 140 7.24 8.03 17.48
N CYS A 141 6.01 8.32 17.06
CA CYS A 141 5.70 9.00 15.79
C CYS A 141 6.45 10.33 15.58
N TYR A 142 6.84 11.01 16.66
CA TYR A 142 7.57 12.29 16.60
C TYR A 142 9.07 12.15 16.94
N LYS A 143 9.58 10.95 17.14
CA LYS A 143 11.02 10.76 17.35
C LYS A 143 11.75 10.91 16.01
N PRO A 144 12.88 11.68 15.94
CA PRO A 144 13.58 11.94 14.67
C PRO A 144 13.93 10.67 13.90
N VAL A 145 14.49 9.68 14.56
CA VAL A 145 14.86 8.39 13.92
C VAL A 145 13.64 7.70 13.33
N TYR A 146 12.50 7.73 14.03
CA TYR A 146 11.25 7.15 13.53
C TYR A 146 10.75 7.87 12.27
N ILE A 147 10.80 9.20 12.27
CA ILE A 147 10.41 10.02 11.11
C ILE A 147 11.31 9.74 9.91
N ILE A 148 12.64 9.66 10.13
CA ILE A 148 13.59 9.35 9.06
C ILE A 148 13.30 7.99 8.45
N ILE A 149 13.09 6.95 9.25
CA ILE A 149 12.76 5.61 8.76
C ILE A 149 11.43 5.63 7.99
N ASN A 150 10.42 6.36 8.49
CA ASN A 150 9.14 6.50 7.81
C ASN A 150 9.28 7.17 6.45
N VAL A 151 10.03 8.26 6.35
CA VAL A 151 10.35 8.93 5.08
C VAL A 151 11.07 7.97 4.13
N CYS A 152 12.07 7.23 4.60
CA CYS A 152 12.77 6.23 3.79
C CYS A 152 11.82 5.14 3.27
N LEU A 153 10.94 4.61 4.12
CA LEU A 153 9.94 3.62 3.71
C LEU A 153 8.98 4.18 2.65
N LEU A 154 8.54 5.42 2.82
CA LEU A 154 7.68 6.09 1.84
C LEU A 154 8.42 6.35 0.51
N MET A 155 9.68 6.80 0.55
CA MET A 155 10.50 6.94 -0.66
C MET A 155 10.67 5.62 -1.40
N ILE A 156 10.98 4.54 -0.69
CA ILE A 156 11.10 3.20 -1.27
C ILE A 156 9.76 2.76 -1.86
N SER A 157 8.63 3.04 -1.20
CA SER A 157 7.30 2.69 -1.70
C SER A 157 6.96 3.44 -3.01
N VAL A 158 7.36 4.71 -3.14
CA VAL A 158 7.20 5.52 -4.36
C VAL A 158 8.08 4.99 -5.49
N ILE A 159 9.32 4.58 -5.19
CA ILE A 159 10.22 3.95 -6.18
C ILE A 159 9.65 2.59 -6.60
N TRP A 160 9.15 1.81 -5.65
CA TRP A 160 8.58 0.50 -5.91
C TRP A 160 7.38 0.56 -6.84
N ASN A 161 6.38 1.35 -6.47
CA ASN A 161 5.20 1.62 -7.28
C ASN A 161 4.74 3.05 -7.06
N PHE A 162 4.84 3.88 -8.09
CA PHE A 162 4.54 5.30 -7.99
C PHE A 162 3.09 5.57 -7.61
N GLU A 163 2.12 4.86 -8.21
CA GLU A 163 0.68 5.06 -7.97
C GLU A 163 0.31 4.83 -6.52
N THR A 164 0.68 3.66 -5.98
CA THR A 164 0.35 3.32 -4.59
C THR A 164 1.25 4.04 -3.59
N GLY A 165 2.51 4.26 -3.93
CA GLY A 165 3.46 4.98 -3.07
C GLY A 165 3.03 6.42 -2.77
N ILE A 166 2.46 7.13 -3.76
CA ILE A 166 1.87 8.46 -3.53
C ILE A 166 0.69 8.37 -2.57
N VAL A 167 -0.20 7.40 -2.77
CA VAL A 167 -1.35 7.19 -1.86
C VAL A 167 -0.88 6.98 -0.43
N TYR A 168 0.14 6.16 -0.22
CA TYR A 168 0.70 5.92 1.12
C TYR A 168 1.34 7.18 1.71
N THR A 169 2.04 7.95 0.89
CA THR A 169 2.68 9.20 1.33
C THR A 169 1.63 10.23 1.76
N ILE A 170 0.55 10.37 0.98
CA ILE A 170 -0.59 11.24 1.33
C ILE A 170 -1.28 10.75 2.61
N ALA A 171 -1.50 9.45 2.75
CA ALA A 171 -2.15 8.89 3.92
C ALA A 171 -1.34 9.13 5.20
N VAL A 172 -0.02 8.93 5.15
CA VAL A 172 0.85 9.21 6.30
C VAL A 172 0.92 10.71 6.60
N ALA A 173 0.95 11.57 5.58
CA ALA A 173 0.85 13.01 5.77
C ALA A 173 -0.47 13.40 6.47
N ALA A 174 -1.58 12.75 6.07
CA ALA A 174 -2.88 12.95 6.72
C ALA A 174 -2.84 12.59 8.21
N TYR A 175 -2.10 11.54 8.63
CA TYR A 175 -1.91 11.23 10.05
C TYR A 175 -1.36 12.44 10.82
N TYR A 176 -0.25 12.99 10.37
CA TYR A 176 0.40 14.12 11.05
C TYR A 176 -0.45 15.38 11.02
N ILE A 177 -1.17 15.63 9.93
CA ILE A 177 -2.08 16.77 9.81
C ILE A 177 -3.24 16.63 10.80
N ILE A 178 -3.88 15.46 10.85
CA ILE A 178 -5.02 15.20 11.75
C ILE A 178 -4.58 15.27 13.22
N ASP A 179 -3.45 14.65 13.57
CA ASP A 179 -2.92 14.71 14.94
C ASP A 179 -2.57 16.16 15.34
N ASN A 180 -2.04 16.95 14.41
CA ASN A 180 -1.81 18.38 14.62
C ASN A 180 -3.12 19.15 14.81
N VAL A 181 -4.14 18.91 13.98
CA VAL A 181 -5.46 19.58 14.11
C VAL A 181 -6.10 19.26 15.46
N LYS A 182 -6.00 18.01 15.91
CA LYS A 182 -6.54 17.62 17.23
C LYS A 182 -5.74 18.21 18.41
N LYS A 183 -4.45 18.42 18.23
CA LYS A 183 -3.55 18.97 19.26
C LYS A 183 -3.61 20.47 19.37
N TYR A 184 -3.76 21.18 18.26
CA TYR A 184 -3.74 22.64 18.19
C TYR A 184 -5.12 23.16 17.80
N ASN A 185 -5.57 24.25 18.46
CA ASN A 185 -6.74 24.97 18.01
C ASN A 185 -6.48 25.64 16.67
N PHE A 186 -7.49 25.76 15.81
CA PHE A 186 -7.41 26.36 14.48
C PHE A 186 -6.82 27.80 14.45
N LYS A 187 -6.83 28.50 15.59
CA LYS A 187 -6.28 29.86 15.73
C LYS A 187 -4.78 29.91 16.06
N GLN A 188 -4.14 28.75 16.27
CA GLN A 188 -2.73 28.72 16.69
C GLN A 188 -1.80 28.65 15.47
N ALA A 189 -0.82 29.56 15.42
CA ALA A 189 0.20 29.58 14.35
C ALA A 189 0.96 28.26 14.21
N GLY A 190 1.15 27.52 15.31
CA GLY A 190 1.78 26.20 15.31
C GLY A 190 1.10 25.16 14.41
N LEU A 191 -0.23 25.22 14.25
CA LEU A 191 -0.96 24.34 13.34
C LEU A 191 -0.50 24.55 11.88
N TYR A 192 -0.46 25.79 11.45
CA TYR A 192 -0.09 26.14 10.06
C TYR A 192 1.36 25.79 9.76
N THR A 193 2.28 26.10 10.70
CA THR A 193 3.71 25.77 10.55
C THR A 193 3.93 24.27 10.46
N ASN A 194 3.33 23.46 11.36
CA ASN A 194 3.48 22.03 11.35
C ASN A 194 2.84 21.39 10.12
N THR A 195 1.68 21.88 9.68
CA THR A 195 1.04 21.40 8.45
C THR A 195 1.90 21.72 7.23
N LEU A 196 2.49 22.91 7.15
CA LEU A 196 3.41 23.26 6.08
C LEU A 196 4.64 22.33 6.05
N ILE A 197 5.23 22.04 7.22
CA ILE A 197 6.35 21.08 7.34
C ILE A 197 5.96 19.70 6.80
N VAL A 198 4.76 19.22 7.15
CA VAL A 198 4.27 17.91 6.66
C VAL A 198 4.09 17.94 5.14
N VAL A 199 3.54 19.00 4.58
CA VAL A 199 3.38 19.16 3.11
C VAL A 199 4.74 19.22 2.42
N LEU A 200 5.69 19.98 2.96
CA LEU A 200 7.05 20.03 2.41
C LEU A 200 7.76 18.67 2.51
N ALA A 201 7.57 17.93 3.61
CA ALA A 201 8.10 16.57 3.77
C ALA A 201 7.49 15.60 2.74
N LEU A 202 6.19 15.71 2.44
CA LEU A 202 5.53 14.92 1.39
C LEU A 202 6.16 15.21 0.03
N ILE A 203 6.28 16.48 -0.35
CA ILE A 203 6.91 16.89 -1.62
C ILE A 203 8.37 16.42 -1.66
N GLY A 204 9.11 16.60 -0.57
CA GLY A 204 10.49 16.16 -0.44
C GLY A 204 10.67 14.65 -0.58
N THR A 205 9.72 13.87 -0.06
CA THR A 205 9.70 12.40 -0.20
C THR A 205 9.56 11.98 -1.65
N ILE A 206 8.61 12.57 -2.38
CA ILE A 206 8.39 12.26 -3.81
C ILE A 206 9.57 12.72 -4.66
N ALA A 207 10.05 13.95 -4.43
CA ALA A 207 11.22 14.48 -5.14
C ALA A 207 12.49 13.67 -4.85
N GLY A 208 12.71 13.28 -3.59
CA GLY A 208 13.81 12.41 -3.18
C GLY A 208 13.77 11.04 -3.85
N ALA A 209 12.59 10.43 -3.94
CA ALA A 209 12.39 9.18 -4.66
C ALA A 209 12.76 9.31 -6.14
N TRP A 210 12.33 10.39 -6.78
CA TRP A 210 12.68 10.69 -8.17
C TRP A 210 14.21 10.86 -8.37
N VAL A 211 14.84 11.67 -7.52
CA VAL A 211 16.29 11.91 -7.59
C VAL A 211 17.08 10.62 -7.39
N ILE A 212 16.74 9.81 -6.37
CA ILE A 212 17.39 8.53 -6.10
C ILE A 212 17.23 7.59 -7.29
N THR A 213 16.03 7.50 -7.85
CA THR A 213 15.75 6.68 -9.04
C THR A 213 16.61 7.12 -10.23
N GLY A 214 16.70 8.44 -10.48
CA GLY A 214 17.54 9.01 -11.53
C GLY A 214 19.02 8.71 -11.33
N ILE A 215 19.55 8.86 -10.11
CA ILE A 215 20.94 8.56 -9.77
C ILE A 215 21.24 7.07 -9.99
N ILE A 216 20.40 6.16 -9.49
CA ILE A 216 20.59 4.71 -9.67
C ILE A 216 20.61 4.38 -11.17
N ASN A 217 19.71 4.96 -11.97
CA ASN A 217 19.67 4.71 -13.41
C ASN A 217 20.97 5.18 -14.13
N VAL A 218 21.51 6.33 -13.74
CA VAL A 218 22.81 6.82 -14.27
C VAL A 218 23.95 5.89 -13.87
N LEU A 219 23.97 5.41 -12.62
CA LEU A 219 24.98 4.45 -12.15
C LEU A 219 24.91 3.11 -12.89
N MET A 220 23.74 2.76 -13.43
CA MET A 220 23.56 1.58 -14.28
C MET A 220 23.90 1.87 -15.77
N GLY A 221 24.45 3.03 -16.11
CA GLY A 221 24.83 3.40 -17.47
C GLY A 221 23.71 4.02 -18.31
N GLY A 222 22.56 4.35 -17.71
CA GLY A 222 21.45 5.04 -18.38
C GLY A 222 21.52 6.57 -18.24
N SER A 223 20.47 7.24 -18.72
CA SER A 223 20.27 8.67 -18.52
C SER A 223 19.53 8.97 -17.23
N PHE A 224 19.63 10.19 -16.72
CA PHE A 224 18.81 10.63 -15.59
C PHE A 224 17.33 10.62 -15.99
N ILE A 225 16.49 10.01 -15.15
CA ILE A 225 15.08 9.82 -15.45
C ILE A 225 14.36 11.17 -15.37
N SER A 226 13.72 11.58 -16.47
CA SER A 226 12.93 12.81 -16.50
C SER A 226 11.71 12.69 -15.57
N ILE A 227 11.24 13.82 -15.05
CA ILE A 227 10.04 13.84 -14.19
C ILE A 227 8.83 13.25 -14.93
N LYS A 228 8.72 13.48 -16.23
CA LYS A 228 7.66 12.95 -17.10
C LYS A 228 7.68 11.41 -17.16
N GLN A 229 8.86 10.82 -17.24
CA GLN A 229 9.02 9.36 -17.18
C GLN A 229 8.71 8.80 -15.78
N PHE A 230 9.10 9.54 -14.72
CA PHE A 230 8.88 9.11 -13.35
C PHE A 230 7.39 9.07 -12.99
N ILE A 231 6.62 10.09 -13.41
CA ILE A 231 5.18 10.18 -13.15
C ILE A 231 4.31 9.54 -14.23
N PHE A 232 4.93 8.91 -15.24
CA PHE A 232 4.24 8.30 -16.39
C PHE A 232 3.05 7.41 -16.02
N PRO A 233 3.08 6.59 -14.94
CA PRO A 233 1.92 5.78 -14.55
C PRO A 233 0.65 6.59 -14.28
N LEU A 234 0.78 7.85 -13.83
CA LEU A 234 -0.37 8.73 -13.60
C LEU A 234 -0.83 9.47 -14.86
N MET A 235 0.05 9.62 -15.85
CA MET A 235 -0.23 10.44 -17.03
C MET A 235 -0.83 9.63 -18.20
N ASN A 236 -0.81 8.32 -18.11
CA ASN A 236 -1.24 7.45 -19.21
C ASN A 236 -2.73 7.10 -19.06
N SER A 237 -3.59 8.10 -19.29
CA SER A 237 -5.06 7.93 -19.24
C SER A 237 -5.59 6.97 -20.30
N ASP A 238 -4.96 6.92 -21.48
CA ASP A 238 -5.44 6.12 -22.61
C ASP A 238 -5.38 4.61 -22.34
N TYR A 239 -4.49 4.19 -21.45
CA TYR A 239 -4.38 2.78 -21.03
C TYR A 239 -5.56 2.31 -20.17
N PHE A 240 -6.33 3.24 -19.59
CA PHE A 240 -7.39 2.94 -18.65
C PHE A 240 -8.76 2.75 -19.32
N ASP A 241 -8.94 3.17 -20.56
CA ASP A 241 -10.24 3.11 -21.23
C ASP A 241 -10.68 1.70 -21.66
N TYR A 242 -9.76 0.75 -21.75
CA TYR A 242 -10.03 -0.60 -22.22
C TYR A 242 -10.71 -1.54 -21.20
N LEU A 243 -10.77 -1.20 -19.90
CA LEU A 243 -11.16 -2.12 -18.83
C LEU A 243 -12.43 -1.73 -18.08
N ARG A 244 -13.28 -0.89 -18.65
CA ARG A 244 -14.51 -0.39 -17.98
C ARG A 244 -15.67 -1.41 -17.88
N TYR A 245 -15.50 -2.65 -18.35
CA TYR A 245 -16.63 -3.55 -18.58
C TYR A 245 -17.04 -4.45 -17.41
N GLU A 246 -16.33 -4.48 -16.29
CA GLU A 246 -16.65 -5.38 -15.17
C GLU A 246 -17.16 -4.70 -13.90
N TYR A 247 -17.73 -3.51 -13.99
CA TYR A 247 -18.27 -2.75 -12.84
C TYR A 247 -19.19 -3.58 -11.95
N GLN A 248 -20.01 -4.43 -12.54
CA GLN A 248 -21.07 -5.15 -11.83
C GLN A 248 -20.53 -6.14 -10.79
N LYS A 249 -19.37 -6.75 -11.03
CA LYS A 249 -18.84 -7.80 -10.14
C LYS A 249 -18.17 -7.24 -8.87
N GLY A 250 -17.61 -6.04 -8.93
CA GLY A 250 -16.85 -5.44 -7.83
C GLY A 250 -17.55 -4.30 -7.10
N ILE A 251 -18.74 -3.86 -7.58
CA ILE A 251 -19.40 -2.65 -7.07
C ILE A 251 -19.72 -2.73 -5.58
N VAL A 252 -20.11 -3.89 -5.08
CA VAL A 252 -20.44 -4.08 -3.66
C VAL A 252 -19.21 -3.92 -2.78
N ALA A 253 -18.08 -4.55 -3.14
CA ALA A 253 -16.83 -4.39 -2.40
C ALA A 253 -16.31 -2.96 -2.46
N TRP A 254 -16.47 -2.29 -3.61
CA TRP A 254 -16.15 -0.89 -3.78
C TRP A 254 -17.00 0.00 -2.88
N LEU A 255 -18.33 -0.19 -2.86
CA LEU A 255 -19.23 0.56 -1.99
C LEU A 255 -18.96 0.32 -0.50
N ILE A 256 -18.65 -0.92 -0.10
CA ILE A 256 -18.26 -1.26 1.27
C ILE A 256 -16.99 -0.48 1.65
N THR A 257 -15.96 -0.51 0.81
CA THR A 257 -14.71 0.21 1.05
C THR A 257 -14.94 1.72 1.16
N ALA A 258 -15.75 2.29 0.24
CA ALA A 258 -16.10 3.71 0.27
C ALA A 258 -16.86 4.08 1.55
N PHE A 259 -17.85 3.28 1.94
CA PHE A 259 -18.64 3.51 3.15
C PHE A 259 -17.76 3.54 4.40
N PHE A 260 -16.94 2.50 4.62
CA PHE A 260 -16.07 2.46 5.79
C PHE A 260 -14.97 3.53 5.72
N GLY A 261 -14.43 3.83 4.55
CA GLY A 261 -13.45 4.91 4.38
C GLY A 261 -14.03 6.27 4.80
N LEU A 262 -15.21 6.61 4.28
CA LEU A 262 -15.91 7.85 4.64
C LEU A 262 -16.34 7.87 6.12
N PHE A 263 -16.79 6.71 6.65
CA PHE A 263 -17.16 6.58 8.05
C PHE A 263 -15.97 6.90 8.98
N PHE A 264 -14.80 6.30 8.76
CA PHE A 264 -13.64 6.54 9.62
C PHE A 264 -13.05 7.95 9.45
N ILE A 265 -13.07 8.53 8.25
CA ILE A 265 -12.69 9.92 8.07
C ILE A 265 -13.69 10.85 8.78
N GLY A 266 -14.99 10.62 8.60
CA GLY A 266 -16.04 11.42 9.25
C GLY A 266 -15.93 11.35 10.78
N ASN A 267 -15.61 10.19 11.34
CA ASN A 267 -15.45 9.99 12.77
C ASN A 267 -14.37 10.91 13.39
N VAL A 268 -13.32 11.21 12.65
CA VAL A 268 -12.27 12.16 13.10
C VAL A 268 -12.84 13.57 13.37
N PHE A 269 -13.80 14.00 12.55
CA PHE A 269 -14.38 15.34 12.63
C PHE A 269 -15.56 15.41 13.59
N PHE A 270 -16.34 14.34 13.72
CA PHE A 270 -17.56 14.34 14.54
C PHE A 270 -17.35 13.82 15.96
N ASN A 271 -16.12 13.56 16.36
CA ASN A 271 -15.70 13.25 17.74
C ASN A 271 -16.43 12.07 18.39
N SER A 272 -16.87 11.11 17.60
CA SER A 272 -17.42 9.86 18.12
C SER A 272 -16.25 8.98 18.59
N ASN A 273 -16.07 8.90 19.93
CA ASN A 273 -15.01 8.11 20.56
C ASN A 273 -15.17 6.63 20.19
N LEU A 274 -14.51 6.17 19.15
CA LEU A 274 -14.32 4.76 18.84
C LEU A 274 -13.26 4.18 19.79
N ASN A 275 -13.58 4.25 21.09
CA ASN A 275 -12.63 3.92 22.16
C ASN A 275 -12.25 2.43 22.07
N THR A 276 -11.00 2.12 21.82
CA THR A 276 -10.49 0.74 21.71
C THR A 276 -10.44 0.01 23.03
N GLY A 277 -10.58 0.73 24.14
CA GLY A 277 -10.41 0.16 25.48
C GLY A 277 -8.95 -0.19 25.83
N ASP A 278 -8.01 0.02 24.93
CA ASP A 278 -6.58 -0.09 25.24
C ASP A 278 -6.10 1.23 25.85
N LYS A 279 -5.90 1.22 27.18
CA LYS A 279 -5.43 2.39 27.97
C LYS A 279 -4.07 2.94 27.53
N ASN A 280 -3.35 2.25 26.65
CA ASN A 280 -2.01 2.64 26.22
C ASN A 280 -2.02 3.53 24.97
N ILE A 281 -3.11 3.59 24.22
CA ILE A 281 -3.24 4.38 23.02
C ILE A 281 -4.09 5.62 23.33
N ASP A 282 -3.56 6.79 23.04
CA ASP A 282 -4.30 8.04 23.07
C ASP A 282 -5.40 8.00 21.98
N ASP A 283 -6.66 8.18 22.37
CA ASP A 283 -7.82 8.09 21.47
C ASP A 283 -7.66 8.96 20.21
N SER A 284 -7.05 10.13 20.36
CA SER A 284 -6.82 11.04 19.23
C SER A 284 -5.87 10.47 18.18
N ARG A 285 -4.82 9.76 18.61
CA ARG A 285 -3.84 9.12 17.72
C ARG A 285 -4.39 7.87 17.06
N TYR A 286 -5.26 7.17 17.77
CA TYR A 286 -5.97 6.03 17.20
C TYR A 286 -6.89 6.47 16.06
N ASP A 287 -7.69 7.50 16.28
CA ASP A 287 -8.56 8.05 15.24
C ASP A 287 -7.75 8.55 14.03
N ALA A 288 -6.62 9.23 14.28
CA ALA A 288 -5.71 9.65 13.22
C ALA A 288 -5.14 8.46 12.44
N PHE A 289 -4.79 7.35 13.13
CA PHE A 289 -4.35 6.12 12.48
C PHE A 289 -5.47 5.49 11.63
N MET A 290 -6.69 5.40 12.16
CA MET A 290 -7.82 4.86 11.38
C MET A 290 -8.17 5.73 10.17
N ALA A 291 -7.97 7.04 10.26
CA ALA A 291 -8.07 7.92 9.10
C ALA A 291 -6.99 7.62 8.03
N VAL A 292 -5.78 7.23 8.43
CA VAL A 292 -4.75 6.76 7.48
C VAL A 292 -5.22 5.52 6.74
N VAL A 293 -5.75 4.52 7.46
CA VAL A 293 -6.30 3.30 6.85
C VAL A 293 -7.38 3.66 5.83
N ALA A 294 -8.26 4.59 6.19
CA ALA A 294 -9.35 5.06 5.33
C ALA A 294 -8.84 5.84 4.10
N VAL A 295 -7.88 6.74 4.27
CA VAL A 295 -7.27 7.49 3.15
C VAL A 295 -6.52 6.55 2.21
N MET A 296 -5.80 5.55 2.74
CA MET A 296 -5.18 4.51 1.92
C MET A 296 -6.23 3.73 1.12
N ALA A 297 -7.32 3.30 1.76
CA ALA A 297 -8.40 2.57 1.11
C ALA A 297 -9.00 3.37 -0.05
N LEU A 298 -9.41 4.62 0.21
CA LEU A 298 -10.02 5.50 -0.78
C LEU A 298 -9.04 5.85 -1.91
N GLY A 299 -7.78 6.11 -1.58
CA GLY A 299 -6.75 6.39 -2.58
C GLY A 299 -6.46 5.18 -3.47
N GLN A 300 -6.40 3.97 -2.91
CA GLN A 300 -6.20 2.75 -3.67
C GLN A 300 -7.42 2.38 -4.53
N MET A 301 -8.63 2.81 -4.16
CA MET A 301 -9.84 2.61 -4.97
C MET A 301 -9.74 3.31 -6.34
N THR A 302 -8.96 4.37 -6.47
CA THR A 302 -8.75 5.07 -7.76
C THR A 302 -8.22 4.13 -8.84
N TYR A 303 -7.38 3.16 -8.45
CA TYR A 303 -6.88 2.14 -9.37
C TYR A 303 -8.01 1.25 -9.90
N TYR A 304 -8.95 0.84 -9.03
CA TYR A 304 -10.10 0.04 -9.45
C TYR A 304 -11.05 0.83 -10.35
N ILE A 305 -11.27 2.13 -10.07
CA ILE A 305 -12.15 2.98 -10.90
C ILE A 305 -11.65 3.01 -12.35
N ASN A 306 -10.35 3.05 -12.53
CA ASN A 306 -9.73 3.09 -13.85
C ASN A 306 -9.63 1.71 -14.52
N ARG A 307 -9.62 0.63 -13.71
CA ARG A 307 -9.45 -0.76 -14.17
C ARG A 307 -10.39 -1.66 -13.38
N THR A 308 -11.63 -1.74 -13.80
CA THR A 308 -12.73 -2.40 -13.07
C THR A 308 -12.68 -3.93 -13.04
N ALA A 309 -11.56 -4.55 -13.40
CA ALA A 309 -11.37 -5.98 -13.24
C ALA A 309 -11.48 -6.38 -11.76
N TYR A 310 -12.28 -7.42 -11.48
CA TYR A 310 -12.56 -7.86 -10.11
C TYR A 310 -11.31 -8.13 -9.27
N GLY A 311 -10.28 -8.74 -9.88
CA GLY A 311 -9.00 -9.00 -9.24
C GLY A 311 -8.29 -7.74 -8.72
N ASN A 312 -8.53 -6.57 -9.30
CA ASN A 312 -7.92 -5.32 -8.87
C ASN A 312 -8.41 -4.84 -7.49
N LEU A 313 -9.52 -5.38 -6.98
CA LEU A 313 -10.00 -5.12 -5.63
C LEU A 313 -9.06 -5.65 -4.54
N THR A 314 -8.14 -6.57 -4.86
CA THR A 314 -7.14 -7.02 -3.89
C THR A 314 -6.26 -5.88 -3.35
N ILE A 315 -6.13 -4.79 -4.08
CA ILE A 315 -5.34 -3.63 -3.65
C ILE A 315 -5.94 -2.99 -2.39
N VAL A 316 -7.26 -2.88 -2.32
CA VAL A 316 -7.96 -2.28 -1.18
C VAL A 316 -8.28 -3.29 -0.07
N HIS A 317 -8.00 -4.55 -0.29
CA HIS A 317 -8.42 -5.63 0.59
C HIS A 317 -7.90 -5.49 2.02
N PHE A 318 -6.60 -5.20 2.20
CA PHE A 318 -6.00 -5.05 3.53
C PHE A 318 -6.68 -3.95 4.34
N THR A 319 -6.82 -2.78 3.78
CA THR A 319 -7.42 -1.61 4.43
C THR A 319 -8.89 -1.83 4.72
N THR A 320 -9.63 -2.44 3.80
CA THR A 320 -11.06 -2.74 3.95
C THR A 320 -11.28 -3.75 5.08
N VAL A 321 -10.53 -4.83 5.13
CA VAL A 321 -10.64 -5.84 6.20
C VAL A 321 -10.31 -5.24 7.57
N ILE A 322 -9.27 -4.40 7.66
CA ILE A 322 -8.93 -3.70 8.90
C ILE A 322 -10.10 -2.83 9.37
N MET A 323 -10.68 -2.03 8.48
CA MET A 323 -11.80 -1.14 8.82
C MET A 323 -13.03 -1.92 9.29
N ILE A 324 -13.41 -2.98 8.57
CA ILE A 324 -14.55 -3.83 8.93
C ILE A 324 -14.31 -4.50 10.29
N ALA A 325 -13.12 -5.04 10.53
CA ALA A 325 -12.78 -5.72 11.77
C ALA A 325 -12.85 -4.77 12.98
N VAL A 326 -12.30 -3.56 12.83
CA VAL A 326 -12.35 -2.52 13.87
C VAL A 326 -13.78 -2.09 14.15
N PHE A 327 -14.58 -1.90 13.12
CA PHE A 327 -15.99 -1.53 13.28
C PHE A 327 -16.81 -2.64 13.98
N ALA A 328 -16.60 -3.90 13.57
CA ALA A 328 -17.27 -5.04 14.20
C ALA A 328 -16.90 -5.18 15.69
N ASP A 329 -15.61 -5.04 16.03
CA ASP A 329 -15.13 -5.05 17.42
C ASP A 329 -15.77 -3.92 18.26
N TYR A 330 -15.87 -2.73 17.69
CA TYR A 330 -16.54 -1.59 18.30
C TYR A 330 -18.04 -1.87 18.57
N CYS A 331 -18.76 -2.42 17.59
CA CYS A 331 -20.17 -2.78 17.74
C CYS A 331 -20.39 -3.82 18.85
N ILE A 332 -19.54 -4.86 18.90
CA ILE A 332 -19.62 -5.91 19.94
C ILE A 332 -19.38 -5.32 21.35
N LYS A 333 -18.37 -4.47 21.49
CA LYS A 333 -18.07 -3.81 22.77
C LYS A 333 -19.22 -2.94 23.26
N ASN A 334 -19.82 -2.16 22.37
CA ASN A 334 -20.96 -1.32 22.75
C ASN A 334 -22.19 -2.14 23.11
N TYR A 335 -22.46 -3.22 22.39
CA TYR A 335 -23.55 -4.14 22.73
C TYR A 335 -23.33 -4.79 24.10
N GLN A 336 -22.10 -5.21 24.41
CA GLN A 336 -21.78 -5.79 25.74
C GLN A 336 -21.94 -4.76 26.86
N LYS A 337 -21.51 -3.51 26.64
CA LYS A 337 -21.69 -2.42 27.61
C LYS A 337 -23.18 -2.14 27.88
N SER A 338 -24.00 -2.11 26.83
CA SER A 338 -25.45 -1.84 26.98
C SER A 338 -26.21 -2.96 27.69
N LYS A 339 -25.69 -4.19 27.75
CA LYS A 339 -26.26 -5.30 28.50
C LYS A 339 -25.81 -5.37 29.96
N ALA A 340 -24.68 -4.71 30.28
CA ALA A 340 -24.12 -4.74 31.62
C ALA A 340 -24.55 -3.54 32.50
N GLY A 341 -25.15 -2.50 31.92
CA GLY A 341 -25.78 -1.36 32.56
C GLY A 341 -27.29 -1.50 32.57
#